data_8c2a8e499813c54bf29acbfea2030af9
#
_entry.id   8c2a8e499813c54bf29acbfea2030af9
#
_cell.length_a   1.000
_cell.length_b   1.000
_cell.length_c   1.000
_cell.angle_alpha   90.00
_cell.angle_beta   90.00
_cell.angle_gamma   90.00
#
_symmetry.space_group_name_H-M   'P 1'
#
loop_
_entity.id
_entity.type
_entity.pdbx_description
1 polymer ?
#
loop_
_entity_poly.entity_id
_entity_poly.type
_entity_poly.pdbx_seq_one_letter_code
_entity_poly.pdbx_strand_id
1 'polypeptide(L)'
;MKLEEHEKAYEEHKKNIDKFIEEGIEKNQRNVGFNVSQGSVELLAIFLHKLNLLQSSGDQLDHRIFKSKQLVKKKLPFGFAERSKIIDLMEKIEIERNVLCYGTRKPVERITKMIKNFQKLRSLINKNLKNGK
;
A
#
# COMPACT_ATOMS: atom_id res chain seq x y z
N MET A 1 -16.47 3.12 0.94
CA MET A 1 -16.23 1.67 1.07
C MET A 1 -16.10 1.31 2.54
N LYS A 2 -16.75 0.26 2.97
CA LYS A 2 -16.77 -0.15 4.38
C LYS A 2 -15.46 -0.82 4.77
N LEU A 3 -15.14 -0.79 6.07
CA LEU A 3 -13.92 -1.41 6.60
C LEU A 3 -13.79 -2.87 6.19
N GLU A 4 -14.87 -3.65 6.27
CA GLU A 4 -14.86 -5.07 5.92
C GLU A 4 -14.49 -5.31 4.46
N GLU A 5 -14.89 -4.43 3.58
CA GLU A 5 -14.56 -4.52 2.16
C GLU A 5 -13.08 -4.26 1.91
N HIS A 6 -12.49 -3.29 2.63
CA HIS A 6 -11.05 -3.04 2.57
C HIS A 6 -10.27 -4.23 3.11
N GLU A 7 -10.75 -4.84 4.19
CA GLU A 7 -10.10 -6.01 4.77
C GLU A 7 -10.11 -7.20 3.81
N LYS A 8 -11.23 -7.45 3.14
CA LYS A 8 -11.33 -8.51 2.14
C LYS A 8 -10.42 -8.26 0.94
N ALA A 9 -10.40 -7.02 0.46
CA ALA A 9 -9.54 -6.65 -0.67
C ALA A 9 -8.07 -6.79 -0.29
N TYR A 10 -7.69 -6.35 0.90
CA TYR A 10 -6.32 -6.49 1.38
C TYR A 10 -5.89 -7.95 1.44
N GLU A 11 -6.74 -8.81 2.01
CA GLU A 11 -6.42 -10.24 2.13
C GLU A 11 -6.24 -10.89 0.75
N GLU A 12 -7.03 -10.49 -0.23
CA GLU A 12 -6.89 -10.98 -1.59
C GLU A 12 -5.54 -10.58 -2.19
N HIS A 13 -5.17 -9.32 -2.06
CA HIS A 13 -3.88 -8.84 -2.57
C HIS A 13 -2.70 -9.48 -1.83
N LYS A 14 -2.80 -9.61 -0.52
CA LYS A 14 -1.75 -10.23 0.30
C LYS A 14 -1.53 -11.69 -0.09
N LYS A 15 -2.61 -12.42 -0.29
CA LYS A 15 -2.56 -13.82 -0.73
C LYS A 15 -1.88 -13.94 -2.10
N ASN A 16 -2.20 -13.04 -3.02
CA ASN A 16 -1.57 -13.01 -4.34
C ASN A 16 -0.08 -12.68 -4.23
N ILE A 17 0.29 -11.73 -3.39
CA ILE A 17 1.70 -11.36 -3.18
C ILE A 17 2.47 -12.59 -2.68
N ASP A 18 1.96 -13.29 -1.68
CA ASP A 18 2.62 -14.48 -1.12
C ASP A 18 2.78 -15.57 -2.18
N LYS A 19 1.77 -15.77 -3.02
CA LYS A 19 1.81 -16.73 -4.12
C LYS A 19 2.90 -16.36 -5.14
N PHE A 20 2.98 -15.10 -5.53
CA PHE A 20 3.97 -14.67 -6.52
C PHE A 20 5.39 -14.73 -5.96
N ILE A 21 5.57 -14.49 -4.67
CA ILE A 21 6.87 -14.68 -4.02
C ILE A 21 7.29 -16.15 -4.09
N GLU A 22 6.36 -17.05 -3.79
CA GLU A 22 6.63 -18.49 -3.83
C GLU A 22 6.93 -18.99 -5.24
N GLU A 23 6.18 -18.51 -6.24
CA GLU A 23 6.34 -18.93 -7.64
C GLU A 23 7.54 -18.29 -8.34
N GLY A 24 8.05 -17.19 -7.81
CA GLY A 24 9.16 -16.45 -8.41
C GLY A 24 8.75 -15.05 -8.83
N ILE A 25 9.36 -14.06 -8.18
CA ILE A 25 8.99 -12.66 -8.40
C ILE A 25 9.42 -12.13 -9.77
N GLU A 26 10.48 -12.69 -10.35
CA GLU A 26 10.99 -12.22 -11.64
C GLU A 26 9.97 -12.38 -12.76
N LYS A 27 9.34 -13.55 -12.82
CA LYS A 27 8.35 -13.84 -13.86
C LYS A 27 6.98 -13.23 -13.58
N ASN A 28 6.79 -12.71 -12.36
CA ASN A 28 5.52 -12.12 -11.93
C ASN A 28 5.64 -10.62 -11.66
N GLN A 29 6.60 -9.96 -12.28
CA GLN A 29 6.89 -8.53 -12.03
C GLN A 29 5.66 -7.64 -12.02
N ARG A 30 4.82 -7.72 -13.04
CA ARG A 30 3.65 -6.85 -13.15
C ARG A 30 2.61 -7.18 -12.07
N ASN A 31 2.42 -8.46 -11.80
CA ASN A 31 1.48 -8.90 -10.77
C ASN A 31 1.93 -8.46 -9.37
N VAL A 32 3.24 -8.56 -9.10
CA VAL A 32 3.81 -8.09 -7.83
C VAL A 32 3.60 -6.58 -7.71
N GLY A 33 3.96 -5.82 -8.75
CA GLY A 33 3.81 -4.37 -8.75
C GLY A 33 2.37 -3.94 -8.48
N PHE A 34 1.42 -4.54 -9.18
CA PHE A 34 0.00 -4.22 -9.01
C PHE A 34 -0.51 -4.60 -7.61
N ASN A 35 -0.26 -5.83 -7.17
CA ASN A 35 -0.81 -6.30 -5.89
C ASN A 35 -0.17 -5.61 -4.69
N VAL A 36 1.13 -5.32 -4.73
CA VAL A 36 1.78 -4.56 -3.66
C VAL A 36 1.20 -3.16 -3.57
N SER A 37 1.03 -2.49 -4.71
CA SER A 37 0.44 -1.14 -4.74
C SER A 37 -0.98 -1.13 -4.18
N GLN A 38 -1.85 -1.98 -4.71
CA GLN A 38 -3.24 -2.02 -4.28
C GLN A 38 -3.37 -2.53 -2.84
N GLY A 39 -2.60 -3.55 -2.48
CA GLY A 39 -2.59 -4.05 -1.10
C GLY A 39 -2.16 -2.98 -0.10
N SER A 40 -1.19 -2.15 -0.47
CA SER A 40 -0.74 -1.04 0.38
C SER A 40 -1.83 0.00 0.58
N VAL A 41 -2.54 0.36 -0.48
CA VAL A 41 -3.66 1.31 -0.40
C VAL A 41 -4.76 0.75 0.51
N GLU A 42 -5.12 -0.52 0.36
CA GLU A 42 -6.14 -1.13 1.19
C GLU A 42 -5.70 -1.19 2.66
N LEU A 43 -4.44 -1.51 2.90
CA LEU A 43 -3.90 -1.56 4.27
C LEU A 43 -3.95 -0.18 4.95
N LEU A 44 -3.58 0.86 4.22
CA LEU A 44 -3.68 2.22 4.75
C LEU A 44 -5.13 2.60 5.01
N ALA A 45 -6.04 2.25 4.11
CA ALA A 45 -7.47 2.49 4.31
C ALA A 45 -8.00 1.82 5.59
N ILE A 46 -7.60 0.55 5.82
CA ILE A 46 -7.96 -0.16 7.05
C ILE A 46 -7.47 0.60 8.29
N PHE A 47 -6.21 1.02 8.26
CA PHE A 47 -5.61 1.76 9.37
C PHE A 47 -6.38 3.05 9.66
N LEU A 48 -6.66 3.83 8.62
CA LEU A 48 -7.36 5.10 8.77
C LEU A 48 -8.81 4.92 9.21
N HIS A 49 -9.49 3.87 8.75
CA HIS A 49 -10.83 3.53 9.24
C HIS A 49 -10.80 3.22 10.73
N LYS A 50 -9.84 2.43 11.18
CA LYS A 50 -9.72 2.07 12.61
C LYS A 50 -9.37 3.25 13.48
N LEU A 51 -8.77 4.30 12.91
CA LEU A 51 -8.51 5.56 13.59
C LEU A 51 -9.68 6.55 13.46
N ASN A 52 -10.77 6.15 12.82
CA ASN A 52 -11.95 6.98 12.53
C ASN A 52 -11.64 8.21 11.69
N LEU A 53 -10.64 8.08 10.81
CA LEU A 53 -10.23 9.17 9.90
C LEU A 53 -10.79 9.01 8.49
N LEU A 54 -11.36 7.85 8.16
CA LEU A 54 -12.07 7.64 6.90
C LEU A 54 -13.50 7.24 7.18
N GLN A 55 -14.43 7.76 6.37
CA GLN A 55 -15.84 7.45 6.43
C GLN A 55 -16.19 6.34 5.45
N SER A 56 -17.24 5.59 5.75
CA SER A 56 -17.72 4.50 4.88
C SER A 56 -18.33 5.00 3.57
N SER A 57 -18.67 6.29 3.50
CA SER A 57 -19.25 6.90 2.31
C SER A 57 -18.32 7.96 1.74
N GLY A 58 -18.03 7.86 0.47
CA GLY A 58 -17.44 8.95 -0.31
C GLY A 58 -15.94 9.06 -0.37
N ASP A 59 -15.21 8.71 0.66
CA ASP A 59 -13.76 8.89 0.66
C ASP A 59 -13.05 7.57 0.34
N GLN A 60 -12.60 7.46 -0.89
CA GLN A 60 -11.78 6.32 -1.31
C GLN A 60 -10.35 6.76 -1.50
N LEU A 61 -9.43 5.97 -0.96
CA LEU A 61 -8.02 6.15 -1.25
C LEU A 61 -7.70 5.55 -2.61
N ASP A 62 -6.92 6.29 -3.37
CA ASP A 62 -6.45 5.87 -4.69
C ASP A 62 -4.93 5.96 -4.68
N HIS A 63 -4.25 4.97 -5.29
CA HIS A 63 -2.79 4.98 -5.33
C HIS A 63 -2.22 6.25 -5.96
N ARG A 64 -2.96 6.87 -6.87
CA ARG A 64 -2.50 8.07 -7.61
C ARG A 64 -2.26 9.27 -6.73
N ILE A 65 -2.90 9.35 -5.55
CA ILE A 65 -2.65 10.49 -4.66
C ILE A 65 -1.21 10.55 -4.19
N PHE A 66 -0.53 9.39 -4.15
CA PHE A 66 0.85 9.31 -3.66
C PHE A 66 1.90 9.72 -4.68
N LYS A 67 1.47 10.20 -5.86
CA LYS A 67 2.37 10.81 -6.85
C LYS A 67 2.77 12.23 -6.48
N SER A 68 2.00 12.89 -5.63
CA SER A 68 2.17 14.32 -5.37
C SER A 68 1.93 14.62 -3.89
N LYS A 69 2.86 15.37 -3.29
CA LYS A 69 2.71 15.82 -1.91
C LYS A 69 1.49 16.72 -1.74
N GLN A 70 1.14 17.48 -2.77
CA GLN A 70 -0.05 18.33 -2.75
C GLN A 70 -1.33 17.53 -2.71
N LEU A 71 -1.41 16.44 -3.50
CA LEU A 71 -2.56 15.55 -3.50
C LEU A 71 -2.70 14.85 -2.15
N VAL A 72 -1.59 14.42 -1.56
CA VAL A 72 -1.60 13.81 -0.23
C VAL A 72 -2.15 14.77 0.80
N LYS A 73 -1.70 16.03 0.81
CA LYS A 73 -2.20 17.05 1.73
C LYS A 73 -3.70 17.29 1.55
N LYS A 74 -4.16 17.30 0.31
CA LYS A 74 -5.58 17.54 0.00
C LYS A 74 -6.46 16.39 0.44
N LYS A 75 -6.03 15.14 0.18
CA LYS A 75 -6.84 13.94 0.43
C LYS A 75 -6.68 13.39 1.84
N LEU A 76 -5.52 13.61 2.45
CA LEU A 76 -5.21 13.13 3.80
C LEU A 76 -4.71 14.31 4.65
N PRO A 77 -5.58 15.31 4.92
CA PRO A 77 -5.15 16.53 5.60
C PRO A 77 -4.97 16.39 7.11
N PHE A 78 -5.30 15.23 7.65
CA PHE A 78 -5.27 14.97 9.11
C PHE A 78 -3.96 14.32 9.53
N GLY A 79 -3.62 14.48 10.81
CA GLY A 79 -2.46 13.80 11.39
C GLY A 79 -2.83 12.42 11.89
N PHE A 80 -1.86 11.53 11.94
CA PHE A 80 -1.99 10.21 12.55
C PHE A 80 -0.60 9.68 12.87
N ALA A 81 -0.56 8.64 13.72
CA ALA A 81 0.70 8.06 14.19
C ALA A 81 1.58 7.61 13.01
N GLU A 82 2.83 8.05 13.01
CA GLU A 82 3.83 7.68 12.02
C GLU A 82 3.48 8.13 10.59
N ARG A 83 2.65 9.17 10.47
CA ARG A 83 2.17 9.68 9.17
C ARG A 83 3.31 9.91 8.18
N SER A 84 4.36 10.60 8.60
CA SER A 84 5.47 10.93 7.71
C SER A 84 6.13 9.70 7.11
N LYS A 85 6.39 8.69 7.93
CA LYS A 85 7.02 7.43 7.50
C LYS A 85 6.09 6.63 6.60
N ILE A 86 4.80 6.58 6.95
CA ILE A 86 3.79 5.84 6.18
C ILE A 86 3.64 6.47 4.80
N ILE A 87 3.49 7.79 4.74
CA ILE A 87 3.35 8.49 3.46
C ILE A 87 4.60 8.32 2.59
N ASP A 88 5.79 8.39 3.19
CA ASP A 88 7.04 8.17 2.47
C ASP A 88 7.09 6.77 1.83
N LEU A 89 6.68 5.75 2.56
CA LEU A 89 6.62 4.38 2.03
C LEU A 89 5.58 4.26 0.91
N MET A 90 4.41 4.89 1.08
CA MET A 90 3.38 4.89 0.04
C MET A 90 3.86 5.56 -1.24
N GLU A 91 4.61 6.66 -1.11
CA GLU A 91 5.18 7.36 -2.27
C GLU A 91 6.21 6.49 -2.99
N LYS A 92 7.07 5.81 -2.25
CA LYS A 92 8.06 4.88 -2.83
C LYS A 92 7.38 3.72 -3.55
N ILE A 93 6.34 3.17 -2.96
CA ILE A 93 5.56 2.08 -3.56
C ILE A 93 4.90 2.56 -4.85
N GLU A 94 4.37 3.77 -4.87
CA GLU A 94 3.74 4.32 -6.08
C GLU A 94 4.75 4.50 -7.22
N ILE A 95 5.95 4.97 -6.91
CA ILE A 95 7.02 5.10 -7.92
C ILE A 95 7.32 3.73 -8.53
N GLU A 96 7.49 2.71 -7.70
CA GLU A 96 7.81 1.37 -8.18
C GLU A 96 6.64 0.72 -8.94
N ARG A 97 5.40 1.01 -8.56
CA ARG A 97 4.24 0.56 -9.32
C ARG A 97 4.35 1.00 -10.77
N ASN A 98 4.64 2.28 -10.99
CA ASN A 98 4.71 2.83 -12.33
C ASN A 98 5.85 2.23 -13.15
N VAL A 99 6.91 1.79 -12.48
CA VAL A 99 8.05 1.15 -13.14
C VAL A 99 7.75 -0.33 -13.42
N LEU A 100 7.21 -1.06 -12.44
CA LEU A 100 7.07 -2.51 -12.54
C LEU A 100 5.85 -2.97 -13.34
N CYS A 101 4.79 -2.16 -13.35
CA CYS A 101 3.55 -2.52 -14.07
C CYS A 101 3.63 -2.24 -15.56
N TYR A 102 4.57 -1.41 -16.00
CA TYR A 102 4.68 -0.98 -17.39
C TYR A 102 6.11 -1.13 -17.89
N GLY A 103 6.25 -1.29 -19.19
CA GLY A 103 7.56 -1.35 -19.83
C GLY A 103 8.24 -2.69 -19.74
N THR A 104 9.57 -2.66 -19.80
CA THR A 104 10.39 -3.87 -19.88
C THR A 104 10.64 -4.47 -18.49
N ARG A 105 11.18 -5.68 -18.49
CA ARG A 105 11.56 -6.35 -17.24
C ARG A 105 12.65 -5.60 -16.52
N LYS A 106 12.54 -5.56 -15.20
CA LYS A 106 13.48 -4.87 -14.31
C LYS A 106 14.30 -5.90 -13.52
N PRO A 107 15.48 -5.48 -13.01
CA PRO A 107 16.27 -6.36 -12.14
C PRO A 107 15.47 -6.84 -10.93
N VAL A 108 15.74 -8.06 -10.51
CA VAL A 108 15.05 -8.68 -9.37
C VAL A 108 15.18 -7.84 -8.09
N GLU A 109 16.31 -7.15 -7.92
CA GLU A 109 16.57 -6.30 -6.76
C GLU A 109 15.53 -5.20 -6.63
N ARG A 110 15.05 -4.68 -7.75
CA ARG A 110 14.04 -3.62 -7.76
C ARG A 110 12.68 -4.15 -7.30
N ILE A 111 12.32 -5.34 -7.76
CA ILE A 111 11.08 -5.99 -7.32
C ILE A 111 11.14 -6.31 -5.83
N THR A 112 12.28 -6.86 -5.39
CA THR A 112 12.53 -7.17 -3.99
C THR A 112 12.40 -5.94 -3.10
N LYS A 113 12.92 -4.79 -3.57
CA LYS A 113 12.85 -3.54 -2.82
C LYS A 113 11.41 -3.09 -2.61
N MET A 114 10.56 -3.23 -3.63
CA MET A 114 9.14 -2.89 -3.49
C MET A 114 8.47 -3.78 -2.45
N ILE A 115 8.75 -5.07 -2.48
CA ILE A 115 8.22 -6.02 -1.48
C ILE A 115 8.69 -5.65 -0.08
N LYS A 116 9.97 -5.29 0.08
CA LYS A 116 10.50 -4.87 1.38
C LYS A 116 9.81 -3.60 1.90
N ASN A 117 9.55 -2.64 1.03
CA ASN A 117 8.81 -1.44 1.42
C ASN A 117 7.39 -1.78 1.88
N PHE A 118 6.73 -2.73 1.22
CA PHE A 118 5.43 -3.22 1.63
C PHE A 118 5.49 -3.87 3.01
N GLN A 119 6.50 -4.70 3.26
CA GLN A 119 6.68 -5.35 4.56
C GLN A 119 6.94 -4.34 5.67
N LYS A 120 7.72 -3.30 5.40
CA LYS A 120 7.95 -2.20 6.34
C LYS A 120 6.65 -1.48 6.66
N LEU A 121 5.84 -1.20 5.64
CA LEU A 121 4.54 -0.55 5.80
C LEU A 121 3.62 -1.40 6.68
N ARG A 122 3.55 -2.70 6.43
CA ARG A 122 2.75 -3.63 7.23
C ARG A 122 3.18 -3.63 8.69
N SER A 123 4.48 -3.75 8.93
CA SER A 123 5.02 -3.75 10.29
C SER A 123 4.68 -2.47 11.03
N LEU A 124 4.84 -1.34 10.35
CA LEU A 124 4.61 -0.02 10.94
C LEU A 124 3.12 0.17 11.29
N ILE A 125 2.24 -0.18 10.37
CA ILE A 125 0.79 -0.06 10.59
C ILE A 125 0.34 -1.01 11.69
N ASN A 126 0.77 -2.28 11.65
CA ASN A 126 0.38 -3.27 12.64
C ASN A 126 0.85 -2.89 14.04
N LYS A 127 2.06 -2.37 14.16
CA LYS A 127 2.60 -1.88 15.44
C LYS A 127 1.72 -0.77 16.00
N ASN A 128 1.32 0.18 15.16
CA ASN A 128 0.52 1.32 15.61
C ASN A 128 -0.93 0.94 15.90
N LEU A 129 -1.47 -0.07 15.24
CA LEU A 129 -2.79 -0.60 15.58
C LEU A 129 -2.80 -1.26 16.96
N LYS A 130 -1.72 -1.95 17.33
CA LYS A 130 -1.59 -2.56 18.66
C LYS A 130 -1.45 -1.53 19.76
N ASN A 131 -0.72 -0.44 19.49
CA ASN A 131 -0.40 0.59 20.48
C ASN A 131 -1.42 1.71 20.53
N GLY A 132 -2.28 1.83 19.52
CA GLY A 132 -3.21 2.94 19.34
C GLY A 132 -4.56 2.77 20.01
N LYS A 133 -4.66 1.97 21.01
CA LYS A 133 -5.93 1.76 21.74
C LYS A 133 -6.10 2.77 22.87
#